data_0680b36819e1db08bad7f5ea3805c218
#
_entry.id   0680b36819e1db08bad7f5ea3805c218
#
_cell.length_a   1.000
_cell.length_b   1.000
_cell.length_c   1.000
_cell.angle_alpha   90.00
_cell.angle_beta   90.00
_cell.angle_gamma   90.00
#
_symmetry.space_group_name_H-M   'P 1'
#
loop_
_entity.id
_entity.type
_entity.pdbx_description
1 polymer ?
#
loop_
_entity_poly.entity_id
_entity_poly.type
_entity_poly.pdbx_seq_one_letter_code
_entity_poly.pdbx_strand_id
1 'polypeptide(L)'
;HLTFTVRAGDYLCVVGENGSGKSTLMKSLLGLLPPLAGTIDCPAQRAGAIGYLPQQTSAQRDFPATVSEVVLSGFANKRGLHFFYSAAEKSAALMNMGKLGVLELQNRCYRELSGGQQQRVLLARALCAADRLLILDEPVTGLDPAATQDLYKTLRYLNEKEKMAVIMVTHDMRGALREAHTILHIGRDGWFFGTVAEYLASPAGKRFGGAL
;
A
#
# COMPACT_ATOMS: atom_id res chain seq x y z
N HIS A 1 -7.20 20.47 -11.09
CA HIS A 1 -7.70 20.27 -9.71
C HIS A 1 -8.18 18.82 -9.58
N LEU A 2 -7.69 18.09 -8.58
CA LEU A 2 -8.06 16.71 -8.29
C LEU A 2 -8.91 16.69 -7.00
N THR A 3 -10.10 16.08 -7.07
CA THR A 3 -10.97 15.94 -5.89
C THR A 3 -11.46 14.50 -5.78
N PHE A 4 -11.20 13.85 -4.66
CA PHE A 4 -11.69 12.50 -4.36
C PHE A 4 -11.78 12.28 -2.84
N THR A 5 -12.52 11.24 -2.45
CA THR A 5 -12.69 10.86 -1.04
C THR A 5 -12.46 9.36 -0.90
N VAL A 6 -11.77 8.96 0.18
CA VAL A 6 -11.57 7.56 0.57
C VAL A 6 -12.09 7.38 1.98
N ARG A 7 -12.99 6.42 2.19
CA ARG A 7 -13.59 6.09 3.48
C ARG A 7 -13.00 4.79 4.04
N ALA A 8 -13.23 4.52 5.31
CA ALA A 8 -12.87 3.25 5.91
C ALA A 8 -13.51 2.08 5.13
N GLY A 9 -12.71 1.09 4.77
CA GLY A 9 -13.14 -0.05 3.97
C GLY A 9 -13.22 0.19 2.46
N ASP A 10 -12.86 1.40 1.96
CA ASP A 10 -12.73 1.62 0.53
C ASP A 10 -11.45 0.99 -0.03
N TYR A 11 -11.50 0.52 -1.27
CA TYR A 11 -10.34 0.07 -2.02
C TYR A 11 -10.22 0.92 -3.29
N LEU A 12 -9.29 1.88 -3.25
CA LEU A 12 -8.99 2.79 -4.35
C LEU A 12 -7.75 2.32 -5.10
N CYS A 13 -7.85 2.11 -6.40
CA CYS A 13 -6.67 1.96 -7.26
C CYS A 13 -6.38 3.26 -8.01
N VAL A 14 -5.13 3.71 -7.92
CA VAL A 14 -4.60 4.87 -8.63
C VAL A 14 -3.82 4.37 -9.84
N VAL A 15 -4.30 4.70 -11.02
CA VAL A 15 -3.76 4.23 -12.29
C VAL A 15 -3.42 5.40 -13.21
N GLY A 16 -2.64 5.16 -14.25
CA GLY A 16 -2.27 6.18 -15.23
C GLY A 16 -0.85 5.98 -15.75
N GLU A 17 -0.48 6.76 -16.77
CA GLU A 17 0.82 6.68 -17.43
C GLU A 17 2.00 7.01 -16.49
N ASN A 18 3.21 6.60 -16.90
CA ASN A 18 4.43 7.03 -16.22
C ASN A 18 4.59 8.55 -16.32
N GLY A 19 4.97 9.18 -15.20
CA GLY A 19 5.10 10.64 -15.14
C GLY A 19 3.78 11.41 -14.96
N SER A 20 2.62 10.75 -14.83
CA SER A 20 1.32 11.43 -14.66
C SER A 20 1.12 12.07 -13.28
N GLY A 21 2.02 11.87 -12.33
CA GLY A 21 1.92 12.47 -10.99
C GLY A 21 1.47 11.52 -9.88
N LYS A 22 1.29 10.22 -10.14
CA LYS A 22 0.88 9.23 -9.12
C LYS A 22 1.79 9.24 -7.88
N SER A 23 3.10 9.19 -8.07
CA SER A 23 4.07 9.24 -6.97
C SER A 23 4.07 10.57 -6.22
N THR A 24 3.78 11.68 -6.92
CA THR A 24 3.59 13.00 -6.29
C THR A 24 2.35 13.00 -5.40
N LEU A 25 1.24 12.46 -5.89
CA LEU A 25 0.03 12.28 -5.10
C LEU A 25 0.30 11.43 -3.85
N MET A 26 1.00 10.27 -3.99
CA MET A 26 1.37 9.44 -2.86
C MET A 26 2.18 10.20 -1.81
N LYS A 27 3.20 10.96 -2.24
CA LYS A 27 4.02 11.78 -1.33
C LYS A 27 3.18 12.84 -0.61
N SER A 28 2.20 13.45 -1.29
CA SER A 28 1.30 14.41 -0.67
C SER A 28 0.35 13.75 0.33
N LEU A 29 -0.21 12.58 0.04
CA LEU A 29 -1.04 11.82 0.97
C LEU A 29 -0.26 11.36 2.21
N LEU A 30 1.04 11.07 2.06
CA LEU A 30 1.95 10.72 3.16
C LEU A 30 2.43 11.96 3.95
N GLY A 31 2.11 13.19 3.51
CA GLY A 31 2.59 14.42 4.15
C GLY A 31 4.04 14.76 3.85
N LEU A 32 4.66 14.11 2.86
CA LEU A 32 6.04 14.34 2.46
C LEU A 32 6.18 15.54 1.51
N LEU A 33 5.09 15.91 0.84
CA LEU A 33 5.01 17.08 -0.04
C LEU A 33 3.71 17.84 0.22
N PRO A 34 3.75 19.16 0.44
CA PRO A 34 2.53 19.96 0.53
C PRO A 34 1.87 20.02 -0.86
N PRO A 35 0.52 20.09 -0.93
CA PRO A 35 -0.17 20.35 -2.19
C PRO A 35 0.15 21.79 -2.67
N LEU A 36 0.30 21.97 -3.99
CA LEU A 36 0.51 23.30 -4.59
C LEU A 36 -0.72 24.20 -4.44
N ALA A 37 -1.91 23.61 -4.41
CA ALA A 37 -3.18 24.27 -4.18
C ALA A 37 -4.20 23.27 -3.66
N GLY A 38 -5.25 23.74 -2.96
CA GLY A 38 -6.25 22.91 -2.33
C GLY A 38 -5.82 22.38 -0.95
N THR A 39 -6.54 21.40 -0.44
CA THR A 39 -6.34 20.84 0.90
C THR A 39 -6.40 19.32 0.89
N ILE A 40 -5.62 18.71 1.77
CA ILE A 40 -5.70 17.27 2.06
C ILE A 40 -6.17 17.13 3.50
N ASP A 41 -7.38 16.62 3.70
CA ASP A 41 -7.87 16.27 5.01
C ASP A 41 -7.73 14.76 5.24
N CYS A 42 -6.68 14.37 5.97
CA CYS A 42 -6.36 12.98 6.27
C CYS A 42 -6.04 12.83 7.76
N PRO A 43 -7.01 12.41 8.59
CA PRO A 43 -6.77 12.19 10.02
C PRO A 43 -5.66 11.17 10.29
N ALA A 44 -5.57 10.10 9.51
CA ALA A 44 -4.52 9.10 9.63
C ALA A 44 -3.11 9.67 9.38
N GLN A 45 -2.97 10.64 8.46
CA GLN A 45 -1.71 11.34 8.21
C GLN A 45 -1.28 12.15 9.45
N ARG A 46 -2.22 12.94 10.00
CA ARG A 46 -1.95 13.75 11.19
C ARG A 46 -1.60 12.92 12.42
N ALA A 47 -2.14 11.72 12.53
CA ALA A 47 -1.85 10.79 13.61
C ALA A 47 -0.60 9.93 13.38
N GLY A 48 0.08 10.05 12.22
CA GLY A 48 1.19 9.17 11.86
C GLY A 48 0.79 7.70 11.74
N ALA A 49 -0.46 7.44 11.38
CA ALA A 49 -1.12 6.13 11.43
C ALA A 49 -1.41 5.56 10.03
N ILE A 50 -0.63 5.95 9.04
CA ILE A 50 -0.66 5.39 7.68
C ILE A 50 0.35 4.26 7.58
N GLY A 51 -0.11 3.07 7.17
CA GLY A 51 0.76 2.01 6.72
C GLY A 51 1.21 2.26 5.29
N TYR A 52 2.51 2.39 5.07
CA TYR A 52 3.05 2.63 3.73
C TYR A 52 3.95 1.48 3.29
N LEU A 53 3.63 0.94 2.12
CA LEU A 53 4.46 -0.02 1.40
C LEU A 53 5.05 0.67 0.16
N PRO A 54 6.31 1.08 0.18
CA PRO A 54 6.97 1.69 -0.97
C PRO A 54 7.27 0.67 -2.05
N GLN A 55 7.44 1.15 -3.27
CA GLN A 55 8.03 0.36 -4.35
C GLN A 55 9.42 -0.11 -3.94
N GLN A 56 9.66 -1.42 -4.02
CA GLN A 56 10.94 -2.00 -3.62
C GLN A 56 12.08 -1.63 -4.58
N THR A 57 13.19 -1.15 -4.01
CA THR A 57 14.46 -0.97 -4.71
C THR A 57 15.40 -2.14 -4.43
N SER A 58 16.42 -2.35 -5.28
CA SER A 58 17.45 -3.36 -5.07
C SER A 58 18.17 -3.20 -3.72
N ALA A 59 18.48 -1.97 -3.33
CA ALA A 59 19.14 -1.67 -2.05
C ALA A 59 18.27 -2.06 -0.83
N GLN A 60 16.95 -1.95 -0.94
CA GLN A 60 16.04 -2.37 0.14
C GLN A 60 15.94 -3.90 0.24
N ARG A 61 16.10 -4.62 -0.87
CA ARG A 61 16.08 -6.10 -0.89
C ARG A 61 17.28 -6.71 -0.18
N ASP A 62 18.42 -6.02 -0.19
CA ASP A 62 19.68 -6.50 0.41
C ASP A 62 19.91 -6.00 1.86
N PHE A 63 18.83 -5.60 2.54
CA PHE A 63 18.94 -5.05 3.90
C PHE A 63 19.29 -6.15 4.93
N PRO A 64 20.41 -6.01 5.70
CA PRO A 64 20.94 -7.06 6.57
C PRO A 64 20.30 -7.00 7.96
N ALA A 65 18.99 -7.14 8.06
CA ALA A 65 18.25 -7.21 9.32
C ALA A 65 17.39 -8.47 9.38
N THR A 66 17.01 -8.88 10.56
CA THR A 66 16.04 -9.97 10.75
C THR A 66 14.62 -9.51 10.33
N VAL A 67 13.77 -10.45 9.95
CA VAL A 67 12.36 -10.18 9.66
C VAL A 67 11.67 -9.47 10.83
N SER A 68 11.96 -9.90 12.06
CA SER A 68 11.39 -9.29 13.26
C SER A 68 11.79 -7.82 13.40
N GLU A 69 13.05 -7.47 13.16
CA GLU A 69 13.54 -6.08 13.21
C GLU A 69 12.88 -5.22 12.12
N VAL A 70 12.77 -5.75 10.89
CA VAL A 70 12.09 -5.06 9.81
C VAL A 70 10.62 -4.77 10.16
N VAL A 71 9.88 -5.76 10.67
CA VAL A 71 8.46 -5.59 11.02
C VAL A 71 8.28 -4.61 12.17
N LEU A 72 9.08 -4.76 13.24
CA LEU A 72 9.06 -3.87 14.41
C LEU A 72 9.35 -2.41 14.04
N SER A 73 10.18 -2.17 13.02
CA SER A 73 10.49 -0.80 12.56
C SER A 73 9.23 -0.04 12.10
N GLY A 74 8.11 -0.74 11.79
CA GLY A 74 6.83 -0.12 11.47
C GLY A 74 6.24 0.74 12.59
N PHE A 75 6.61 0.50 13.84
CA PHE A 75 6.18 1.31 14.98
C PHE A 75 7.03 2.58 15.20
N ALA A 76 8.09 2.80 14.43
CA ALA A 76 9.03 3.91 14.68
C ALA A 76 8.35 5.28 14.75
N ASN A 77 7.34 5.54 13.93
CA ASN A 77 6.62 6.82 13.90
C ASN A 77 5.71 7.06 15.12
N LYS A 78 5.37 6.01 15.87
CA LYS A 78 4.45 6.08 17.04
C LYS A 78 5.19 6.16 18.38
N ARG A 79 6.52 6.04 18.38
CA ARG A 79 7.31 5.78 19.61
C ARG A 79 7.77 7.02 20.38
N GLY A 80 7.79 8.21 19.75
CA GLY A 80 8.39 9.39 20.38
C GLY A 80 9.83 9.13 20.82
N LEU A 81 10.14 9.33 22.11
CA LEU A 81 11.49 9.15 22.70
C LEU A 81 11.75 7.75 23.28
N HIS A 82 10.89 6.77 23.05
CA HIS A 82 11.09 5.42 23.59
C HIS A 82 12.08 4.61 22.75
N PHE A 83 13.17 4.16 23.36
CA PHE A 83 14.25 3.40 22.69
C PHE A 83 13.90 1.92 22.49
N PHE A 84 13.04 1.33 23.34
CA PHE A 84 12.70 -0.10 23.29
C PHE A 84 11.26 -0.33 22.88
N TYR A 85 11.00 -1.42 22.16
CA TYR A 85 9.66 -1.85 21.82
C TYR A 85 8.94 -2.43 23.04
N SER A 86 7.73 -1.98 23.29
CA SER A 86 6.86 -2.48 24.34
C SER A 86 6.41 -3.92 24.06
N ALA A 87 5.91 -4.61 25.09
CA ALA A 87 5.34 -5.95 24.93
C ALA A 87 4.14 -5.96 23.97
N ALA A 88 3.31 -4.88 23.99
CA ALA A 88 2.18 -4.72 23.09
C ALA A 88 2.62 -4.59 21.63
N GLU A 89 3.65 -3.78 21.32
CA GLU A 89 4.19 -3.64 19.96
C GLU A 89 4.79 -4.94 19.46
N LYS A 90 5.52 -5.68 20.30
CA LYS A 90 6.07 -6.99 19.95
C LYS A 90 4.95 -8.00 19.65
N SER A 91 3.91 -8.04 20.48
CA SER A 91 2.75 -8.90 20.26
C SER A 91 2.01 -8.56 18.97
N ALA A 92 1.80 -7.26 18.69
CA ALA A 92 1.18 -6.80 17.45
C ALA A 92 2.03 -7.15 16.20
N ALA A 93 3.37 -7.04 16.29
CA ALA A 93 4.27 -7.46 15.23
C ALA A 93 4.15 -8.97 14.94
N LEU A 94 4.15 -9.81 15.98
CA LEU A 94 3.95 -11.26 15.84
C LEU A 94 2.60 -11.58 15.20
N MET A 95 1.53 -10.93 15.64
CA MET A 95 0.19 -11.07 15.05
C MET A 95 0.19 -10.71 13.55
N ASN A 96 0.79 -9.58 13.17
CA ASN A 96 0.85 -9.15 11.78
C ASN A 96 1.71 -10.11 10.94
N MET A 97 2.82 -10.61 11.47
CA MET A 97 3.62 -11.66 10.80
C MET A 97 2.82 -12.95 10.61
N GLY A 98 2.02 -13.35 11.61
CA GLY A 98 1.14 -14.52 11.53
C GLY A 98 0.06 -14.35 10.45
N LYS A 99 -0.63 -13.19 10.39
CA LYS A 99 -1.62 -12.87 9.36
C LYS A 99 -1.05 -12.97 7.94
N LEU A 100 0.23 -12.62 7.76
CA LEU A 100 0.90 -12.63 6.47
C LEU A 100 1.68 -13.91 6.16
N GLY A 101 1.61 -14.91 7.06
CA GLY A 101 2.29 -16.20 6.87
C GLY A 101 3.82 -16.09 6.82
N VAL A 102 4.40 -15.16 7.58
CA VAL A 102 5.86 -14.95 7.67
C VAL A 102 6.39 -15.08 9.11
N LEU A 103 5.57 -15.52 10.06
CA LEU A 103 5.94 -15.66 11.46
C LEU A 103 7.12 -16.63 11.65
N GLU A 104 7.12 -17.77 10.95
CA GLU A 104 8.18 -18.78 11.00
C GLU A 104 9.54 -18.25 10.52
N LEU A 105 9.51 -17.13 9.79
CA LEU A 105 10.71 -16.50 9.24
C LEU A 105 11.27 -15.40 10.13
N GLN A 106 10.69 -15.16 11.32
CA GLN A 106 10.97 -14.00 12.16
C GLN A 106 12.46 -13.78 12.50
N ASN A 107 13.22 -14.88 12.63
CA ASN A 107 14.65 -14.85 12.97
C ASN A 107 15.57 -14.95 11.72
N ARG A 108 14.99 -15.09 10.51
CA ARG A 108 15.79 -15.15 9.27
C ARG A 108 16.21 -13.75 8.84
N CYS A 109 17.33 -13.68 8.13
CA CYS A 109 17.77 -12.43 7.51
C CYS A 109 16.85 -12.07 6.36
N TYR A 110 16.36 -10.84 6.31
CA TYR A 110 15.41 -10.34 5.30
C TYR A 110 15.92 -10.53 3.87
N ARG A 111 17.21 -10.27 3.61
CA ARG A 111 17.82 -10.42 2.27
C ARG A 111 17.83 -11.87 1.75
N GLU A 112 17.69 -12.87 2.62
CA GLU A 112 17.68 -14.30 2.24
C GLU A 112 16.30 -14.78 1.80
N LEU A 113 15.28 -13.93 1.90
CA LEU A 113 13.91 -14.26 1.59
C LEU A 113 13.64 -14.14 0.08
N SER A 114 12.69 -14.96 -0.42
CA SER A 114 12.14 -14.76 -1.76
C SER A 114 11.43 -13.42 -1.89
N GLY A 115 11.29 -12.89 -3.11
CA GLY A 115 10.61 -11.61 -3.36
C GLY A 115 9.20 -11.55 -2.76
N GLY A 116 8.41 -12.62 -2.88
CA GLY A 116 7.08 -12.71 -2.28
C GLY A 116 7.10 -12.73 -0.75
N GLN A 117 8.10 -13.38 -0.14
CA GLN A 117 8.29 -13.35 1.31
C GLN A 117 8.69 -11.95 1.79
N GLN A 118 9.63 -11.30 1.09
CA GLN A 118 10.04 -9.92 1.40
C GLN A 118 8.85 -8.96 1.32
N GLN A 119 8.01 -9.09 0.30
CA GLN A 119 6.82 -8.26 0.14
C GLN A 119 5.83 -8.44 1.29
N ARG A 120 5.59 -9.68 1.74
CA ARG A 120 4.75 -9.96 2.91
C ARG A 120 5.35 -9.40 4.21
N VAL A 121 6.66 -9.43 4.38
CA VAL A 121 7.36 -8.81 5.53
C VAL A 121 7.17 -7.29 5.51
N LEU A 122 7.34 -6.64 4.37
CA LEU A 122 7.11 -5.19 4.25
C LEU A 122 5.64 -4.81 4.47
N LEU A 123 4.69 -5.66 4.04
CA LEU A 123 3.29 -5.45 4.35
C LEU A 123 3.02 -5.62 5.86
N ALA A 124 3.64 -6.60 6.53
CA ALA A 124 3.56 -6.74 7.99
C ALA A 124 4.11 -5.50 8.71
N ARG A 125 5.22 -4.96 8.24
CA ARG A 125 5.77 -3.69 8.71
C ARG A 125 4.78 -2.53 8.53
N ALA A 126 4.17 -2.42 7.35
CA ALA A 126 3.18 -1.39 7.07
C ALA A 126 1.95 -1.51 7.99
N LEU A 127 1.49 -2.72 8.28
CA LEU A 127 0.39 -2.98 9.23
C LEU A 127 0.73 -2.55 10.66
N CYS A 128 1.99 -2.61 11.09
CA CYS A 128 2.41 -2.10 12.39
C CYS A 128 2.29 -0.56 12.49
N ALA A 129 2.47 0.14 11.39
CA ALA A 129 2.28 1.59 11.31
C ALA A 129 0.81 1.98 11.16
N ALA A 130 0.02 1.18 10.44
CA ALA A 130 -1.35 1.48 10.08
C ALA A 130 -2.31 1.38 11.27
N ASP A 131 -3.30 2.29 11.30
CA ASP A 131 -4.52 2.06 12.08
C ASP A 131 -5.64 1.57 11.16
N ARG A 132 -5.98 2.35 10.10
CA ARG A 132 -7.08 2.04 9.17
C ARG A 132 -6.79 2.37 7.71
N LEU A 133 -5.60 2.85 7.37
CA LEU A 133 -5.22 3.23 6.02
C LEU A 133 -3.91 2.59 5.61
N LEU A 134 -3.93 1.86 4.49
CA LEU A 134 -2.76 1.35 3.79
C LEU A 134 -2.58 2.11 2.48
N ILE A 135 -1.37 2.57 2.23
CA ILE A 135 -0.94 3.12 0.94
C ILE A 135 0.13 2.20 0.37
N LEU A 136 -0.10 1.69 -0.83
CA LEU A 136 0.74 0.69 -1.49
C LEU A 136 1.23 1.24 -2.84
N ASP A 137 2.53 1.29 -3.04
CA ASP A 137 3.14 1.77 -4.28
C ASP A 137 3.73 0.60 -5.06
N GLU A 138 3.06 0.20 -6.15
CA GLU A 138 3.44 -0.91 -7.03
C GLU A 138 3.68 -2.24 -6.28
N PRO A 139 2.75 -2.70 -5.42
CA PRO A 139 3.02 -3.80 -4.49
C PRO A 139 3.23 -5.16 -5.15
N VAL A 140 2.82 -5.34 -6.41
CA VAL A 140 2.94 -6.61 -7.14
C VAL A 140 4.11 -6.63 -8.13
N THR A 141 4.81 -5.52 -8.29
CA THR A 141 5.91 -5.42 -9.26
C THR A 141 7.05 -6.37 -8.93
N GLY A 142 7.40 -7.24 -9.88
CA GLY A 142 8.48 -8.21 -9.74
C GLY A 142 8.12 -9.46 -8.92
N LEU A 143 6.84 -9.67 -8.62
CA LEU A 143 6.35 -10.92 -8.06
C LEU A 143 5.95 -11.89 -9.17
N ASP A 144 6.09 -13.19 -8.87
CA ASP A 144 5.52 -14.23 -9.70
C ASP A 144 3.97 -14.25 -9.59
N PRO A 145 3.26 -14.92 -10.52
CA PRO A 145 1.80 -14.94 -10.53
C PRO A 145 1.16 -15.50 -9.25
N ALA A 146 1.77 -16.49 -8.61
CA ALA A 146 1.24 -17.09 -7.38
C ALA A 146 1.37 -16.12 -6.20
N ALA A 147 2.55 -15.51 -6.02
CA ALA A 147 2.80 -14.49 -5.00
C ALA A 147 1.90 -13.25 -5.20
N THR A 148 1.65 -12.85 -6.45
CA THR A 148 0.73 -11.77 -6.81
C THR A 148 -0.70 -12.09 -6.36
N GLN A 149 -1.21 -13.28 -6.65
CA GLN A 149 -2.54 -13.70 -6.23
C GLN A 149 -2.69 -13.76 -4.70
N ASP A 150 -1.67 -14.28 -4.01
CA ASP A 150 -1.68 -14.36 -2.55
C ASP A 150 -1.65 -12.98 -1.90
N LEU A 151 -0.91 -12.02 -2.48
CA LEU A 151 -0.92 -10.64 -2.02
C LEU A 151 -2.30 -10.01 -2.19
N TYR A 152 -2.95 -10.15 -3.35
CA TYR A 152 -4.31 -9.64 -3.56
C TYR A 152 -5.33 -10.27 -2.60
N LYS A 153 -5.27 -11.59 -2.36
CA LYS A 153 -6.12 -12.25 -1.35
C LYS A 153 -5.94 -11.64 0.04
N THR A 154 -4.69 -11.38 0.42
CA THR A 154 -4.36 -10.77 1.71
C THR A 154 -4.91 -9.34 1.80
N LEU A 155 -4.71 -8.51 0.77
CA LEU A 155 -5.24 -7.15 0.74
C LEU A 155 -6.76 -7.12 0.80
N ARG A 156 -7.43 -8.03 0.08
CA ARG A 156 -8.88 -8.20 0.15
C ARG A 156 -9.34 -8.55 1.56
N TYR A 157 -8.67 -9.51 2.21
CA TYR A 157 -8.98 -9.87 3.60
C TYR A 157 -8.87 -8.67 4.55
N LEU A 158 -7.78 -7.90 4.47
CA LEU A 158 -7.58 -6.69 5.27
C LEU A 158 -8.66 -5.63 5.00
N ASN A 159 -9.04 -5.45 3.74
CA ASN A 159 -10.05 -4.49 3.35
C ASN A 159 -11.46 -4.93 3.81
N GLU A 160 -11.89 -6.15 3.47
CA GLU A 160 -13.25 -6.63 3.73
C GLU A 160 -13.50 -6.98 5.20
N LYS A 161 -12.55 -7.66 5.86
CA LYS A 161 -12.72 -8.17 7.23
C LYS A 161 -12.24 -7.19 8.28
N GLU A 162 -11.11 -6.53 8.06
CA GLU A 162 -10.55 -5.57 9.03
C GLU A 162 -10.95 -4.12 8.73
N LYS A 163 -11.72 -3.89 7.65
CA LYS A 163 -12.19 -2.56 7.23
C LYS A 163 -11.05 -1.55 7.00
N MET A 164 -9.89 -2.06 6.59
CA MET A 164 -8.78 -1.21 6.19
C MET A 164 -9.14 -0.47 4.89
N ALA A 165 -8.97 0.84 4.86
CA ALA A 165 -8.94 1.57 3.60
C ALA A 165 -7.63 1.26 2.87
N VAL A 166 -7.70 0.97 1.57
CA VAL A 166 -6.53 0.68 0.73
C VAL A 166 -6.46 1.69 -0.40
N ILE A 167 -5.31 2.35 -0.53
CA ILE A 167 -4.96 3.14 -1.72
C ILE A 167 -3.77 2.45 -2.38
N MET A 168 -3.95 1.94 -3.59
CA MET A 168 -2.92 1.20 -4.30
C MET A 168 -2.59 1.88 -5.63
N VAL A 169 -1.33 2.27 -5.81
CA VAL A 169 -0.80 2.62 -7.14
C VAL A 169 -0.37 1.35 -7.83
N THR A 170 -0.82 1.13 -9.06
CA THR A 170 -0.44 -0.06 -9.81
C THR A 170 -0.50 0.17 -11.33
N HIS A 171 0.34 -0.57 -12.05
CA HIS A 171 0.26 -0.75 -13.50
C HIS A 171 -0.48 -2.04 -13.88
N ASP A 172 -0.79 -2.92 -12.93
CA ASP A 172 -1.61 -4.11 -13.14
C ASP A 172 -3.10 -3.71 -13.24
N MET A 173 -3.53 -3.35 -14.44
CA MET A 173 -4.92 -2.97 -14.71
C MET A 173 -5.90 -4.10 -14.42
N ARG A 174 -5.53 -5.37 -14.71
CA ARG A 174 -6.39 -6.52 -14.45
C ARG A 174 -6.64 -6.70 -12.96
N GLY A 175 -5.57 -6.64 -12.16
CA GLY A 175 -5.66 -6.68 -10.71
C GLY A 175 -6.46 -5.49 -10.16
N ALA A 176 -6.18 -4.27 -10.64
CA ALA A 176 -6.89 -3.06 -10.22
C ALA A 176 -8.40 -3.17 -10.45
N LEU A 177 -8.84 -3.57 -11.65
CA LEU A 177 -10.26 -3.68 -12.00
C LEU A 177 -10.99 -4.79 -11.23
N ARG A 178 -10.26 -5.83 -10.81
CA ARG A 178 -10.83 -6.95 -10.04
C ARG A 178 -10.98 -6.64 -8.56
N GLU A 179 -10.02 -5.91 -7.99
CA GLU A 179 -9.94 -5.72 -6.53
C GLU A 179 -10.52 -4.38 -6.07
N ALA A 180 -10.46 -3.33 -6.91
CA ALA A 180 -10.86 -1.99 -6.52
C ALA A 180 -12.38 -1.82 -6.43
N HIS A 181 -12.82 -0.96 -5.51
CA HIS A 181 -14.17 -0.39 -5.50
C HIS A 181 -14.23 0.85 -6.40
N THR A 182 -13.18 1.66 -6.37
CA THR A 182 -13.06 2.90 -7.14
C THR A 182 -11.71 3.00 -7.83
N ILE A 183 -11.70 3.70 -8.96
CA ILE A 183 -10.50 4.00 -9.75
C ILE A 183 -10.27 5.51 -9.75
N LEU A 184 -9.03 5.90 -9.47
CA LEU A 184 -8.51 7.23 -9.74
C LEU A 184 -7.53 7.11 -10.91
N HIS A 185 -7.94 7.55 -12.08
CA HIS A 185 -7.06 7.62 -13.25
C HIS A 185 -6.46 9.03 -13.35
N ILE A 186 -5.12 9.11 -13.41
CA ILE A 186 -4.40 10.36 -13.63
C ILE A 186 -3.73 10.29 -14.99
N GLY A 187 -4.26 11.04 -15.95
CA GLY A 187 -3.76 11.16 -17.32
C GLY A 187 -3.17 12.54 -17.60
N ARG A 188 -2.54 12.70 -18.79
CA ARG A 188 -2.03 13.98 -19.25
C ARG A 188 -3.14 14.98 -19.55
N ASP A 189 -4.27 14.48 -20.07
CA ASP A 189 -5.41 15.28 -20.53
C ASP A 189 -6.45 15.51 -19.42
N GLY A 190 -6.19 15.06 -18.20
CA GLY A 190 -7.11 15.17 -17.08
C GLY A 190 -7.10 13.97 -16.15
N TRP A 191 -8.09 13.93 -15.29
CA TRP A 191 -8.25 12.86 -14.31
C TRP A 191 -9.70 12.35 -14.31
N PHE A 192 -9.86 11.14 -13.82
CA PHE A 192 -11.15 10.50 -13.57
C PHE A 192 -11.16 9.90 -12.17
N PHE A 193 -12.27 10.03 -11.46
CA PHE A 193 -12.54 9.33 -10.21
C PHE A 193 -13.97 8.81 -10.23
N GLY A 194 -14.14 7.53 -9.93
CA GLY A 194 -15.46 6.88 -9.91
C GLY A 194 -15.33 5.39 -9.65
N THR A 195 -16.47 4.69 -9.70
CA THR A 195 -16.52 3.23 -9.60
C THR A 195 -15.82 2.55 -10.77
N VAL A 196 -15.47 1.27 -10.62
CA VAL A 196 -14.91 0.47 -11.71
C VAL A 196 -15.81 0.44 -12.93
N ALA A 197 -17.14 0.34 -12.73
CA ALA A 197 -18.10 0.32 -13.83
C ALA A 197 -18.12 1.67 -14.60
N GLU A 198 -18.14 2.79 -13.89
CA GLU A 198 -18.06 4.13 -14.48
C GLU A 198 -16.73 4.35 -15.22
N TYR A 199 -15.62 3.84 -14.64
CA TYR A 199 -14.32 3.91 -15.28
C TYR A 199 -14.30 3.18 -16.61
N LEU A 200 -14.78 1.94 -16.68
CA LEU A 200 -14.84 1.15 -17.91
C LEU A 200 -15.70 1.81 -18.99
N ALA A 201 -16.78 2.52 -18.61
CA ALA A 201 -17.61 3.28 -19.54
C ALA A 201 -16.95 4.59 -20.02
N SER A 202 -15.97 5.13 -19.29
CA SER A 202 -15.31 6.40 -19.57
C SER A 202 -14.37 6.33 -20.79
N PRO A 203 -14.05 7.47 -21.42
CA PRO A 203 -13.03 7.53 -22.48
C PRO A 203 -11.64 7.04 -22.02
N ALA A 204 -11.28 7.30 -20.77
CA ALA A 204 -10.04 6.81 -20.19
C ALA A 204 -10.04 5.28 -20.06
N GLY A 205 -11.10 4.71 -19.50
CA GLY A 205 -11.26 3.25 -19.38
C GLY A 205 -11.27 2.53 -20.71
N LYS A 206 -11.92 3.08 -21.73
CA LYS A 206 -11.94 2.50 -23.10
C LYS A 206 -10.55 2.50 -23.74
N ARG A 207 -9.73 3.52 -23.50
CA ARG A 207 -8.33 3.58 -23.99
C ARG A 207 -7.40 2.62 -23.28
N PHE A 208 -7.52 2.49 -21.96
CA PHE A 208 -6.63 1.70 -21.13
C PHE A 208 -7.18 0.30 -20.80
N GLY A 209 -8.49 0.11 -20.74
CA GLY A 209 -9.15 -1.18 -20.51
C GLY A 209 -9.39 -2.01 -21.78
N GLY A 210 -9.34 -1.41 -22.96
CA GLY A 210 -9.51 -2.11 -24.24
C GLY A 210 -8.31 -2.97 -24.68
N ALA A 211 -7.24 -3.01 -23.90
CA ALA A 211 -6.07 -3.87 -24.07
C ALA A 211 -6.09 -5.10 -23.13
N LEU A 212 -7.22 -5.39 -22.48
CA LEU A 212 -7.44 -6.50 -21.54
C LEU A 212 -8.16 -7.72 -22.22
#